data_a8b01290afafaad098b59290e3fe324f
#
_entry.id   a8b01290afafaad098b59290e3fe324f
#
_cell.length_a   1.000
_cell.length_b   1.000
_cell.length_c   1.000
_cell.angle_alpha   90.00
_cell.angle_beta   90.00
_cell.angle_gamma   90.00
#
_symmetry.space_group_name_H-M   'P 1'
#
loop_
_entity.id
_entity.type
_entity.pdbx_description
1 polymer ?
#
loop_
_entity_poly.entity_id
_entity_poly.type
_entity_poly.pdbx_seq_one_letter_code
_entity_poly.pdbx_strand_id
1 'polypeptide(L)'
;METVAYADFARLEMRVGKIVEVKRHENADKLYIVQVDVGEKTLQTVTSLVPYYSEEELMEKTVVVLCNLQKAKMRGETSECMLLCAETDDGSESVLLTPERMMPAGVRIVY
;
A
#
# COMPACT_ATOMS: atom_id res chain seq x y z
N MET A 1 3.90 13.79 -21.91
CA MET A 1 3.81 12.58 -21.05
C MET A 1 4.49 11.41 -21.75
N GLU A 2 5.37 10.76 -21.06
CA GLU A 2 6.03 9.58 -21.59
C GLU A 2 5.07 8.40 -21.64
N THR A 3 5.11 7.63 -22.73
CA THR A 3 4.27 6.43 -22.85
C THR A 3 5.04 5.21 -22.37
N VAL A 4 4.30 4.23 -21.87
CA VAL A 4 4.85 2.98 -21.34
C VAL A 4 4.23 1.82 -22.09
N ALA A 5 5.05 0.85 -22.48
CA ALA A 5 4.56 -0.34 -23.17
C ALA A 5 3.72 -1.19 -22.22
N TYR A 6 2.71 -1.85 -22.78
CA TYR A 6 1.87 -2.76 -21.98
C TYR A 6 2.71 -3.83 -21.26
N ALA A 7 3.77 -4.31 -21.90
CA ALA A 7 4.64 -5.33 -21.30
C ALA A 7 5.24 -4.87 -19.97
N ASP A 8 5.52 -3.58 -19.82
CA ASP A 8 6.04 -3.04 -18.56
C ASP A 8 4.97 -3.04 -17.47
N PHE A 9 3.75 -2.66 -17.85
CA PHE A 9 2.62 -2.71 -16.91
C PHE A 9 2.30 -4.15 -16.51
N ALA A 10 2.35 -5.08 -17.47
CA ALA A 10 2.02 -6.49 -17.22
C ALA A 10 2.96 -7.18 -16.23
N ARG A 11 4.14 -6.62 -15.99
CA ARG A 11 5.09 -7.15 -15.00
C ARG A 11 4.71 -6.79 -13.57
N LEU A 12 3.88 -5.78 -13.39
CA LEU A 12 3.44 -5.37 -12.06
C LEU A 12 2.34 -6.32 -11.56
N GLU A 13 2.47 -6.75 -10.31
CA GLU A 13 1.44 -7.57 -9.69
C GLU A 13 0.72 -6.73 -8.65
N MET A 14 -0.49 -6.30 -8.98
CA MET A 14 -1.33 -5.53 -8.08
C MET A 14 -2.51 -6.37 -7.64
N ARG A 15 -2.82 -6.32 -6.35
CA ARG A 15 -3.92 -7.07 -5.77
C ARG A 15 -4.70 -6.21 -4.79
N VAL A 16 -5.93 -6.61 -4.54
CA VAL A 16 -6.70 -6.08 -3.43
C VAL A 16 -6.09 -6.64 -2.16
N GLY A 17 -5.86 -5.77 -1.19
CA GLY A 17 -5.35 -6.17 0.11
C GLY A 17 -6.25 -5.70 1.24
N LYS A 18 -6.09 -6.31 2.39
CA LYS A 18 -6.77 -5.88 3.61
C LYS A 18 -5.73 -5.61 4.68
N ILE A 19 -5.79 -4.43 5.27
CA ILE A 19 -4.89 -4.07 6.36
C ILE A 19 -5.31 -4.84 7.61
N VAL A 20 -4.37 -5.61 8.17
CA VAL A 20 -4.65 -6.46 9.35
C VAL A 20 -3.89 -6.05 10.59
N GLU A 21 -2.87 -5.22 10.45
CA GLU A 21 -2.14 -4.69 11.60
C GLU A 21 -1.49 -3.36 11.23
N VAL A 22 -1.51 -2.41 12.15
CA VAL A 22 -0.88 -1.09 11.96
C VAL A 22 -0.16 -0.72 13.26
N LYS A 23 1.08 -0.26 13.14
CA LYS A 23 1.77 0.32 14.29
C LYS A 23 2.68 1.46 13.84
N ARG A 24 2.95 2.39 14.75
CA ARG A 24 3.88 3.48 14.48
C ARG A 24 5.30 2.91 14.40
N HIS A 25 6.07 3.47 13.47
CA HIS A 25 7.49 3.14 13.37
C HIS A 25 8.21 3.82 14.57
N GLU A 26 9.03 3.06 15.29
CA GLU A 26 9.69 3.58 16.50
C GLU A 26 10.69 4.69 16.21
N ASN A 27 11.31 4.67 15.04
CA ASN A 27 12.41 5.57 14.70
C ASN A 27 12.06 6.58 13.60
N ALA A 28 10.77 6.74 13.29
CA ALA A 28 10.34 7.65 12.23
C ALA A 28 8.93 8.16 12.51
N ASP A 29 8.80 9.46 12.72
CA ASP A 29 7.54 10.07 13.16
C ASP A 29 6.41 10.01 12.14
N LYS A 30 6.73 9.92 10.85
CA LYS A 30 5.72 9.96 9.78
C LYS A 30 5.40 8.61 9.19
N LEU A 31 5.99 7.54 9.72
CA LEU A 31 5.85 6.21 9.15
C LEU A 31 5.00 5.29 10.02
N TYR A 32 4.18 4.50 9.32
CA TYR A 32 3.54 3.32 9.89
C TYR A 32 4.19 2.07 9.34
N ILE A 33 4.20 1.02 10.15
CA ILE A 33 4.50 -0.34 9.70
C ILE A 33 3.15 -1.04 9.62
N VAL A 34 2.80 -1.51 8.44
CA VAL A 34 1.48 -2.06 8.15
C VAL A 34 1.59 -3.48 7.61
N GLN A 35 0.79 -4.38 8.15
CA GLN A 35 0.67 -5.74 7.63
C GLN A 35 -0.58 -5.82 6.76
N VAL A 36 -0.40 -6.31 5.55
CA VAL A 36 -1.47 -6.35 4.54
C VAL A 36 -1.68 -7.77 4.06
N ASP A 37 -2.89 -8.28 4.24
CA ASP A 37 -3.30 -9.57 3.71
C ASP A 37 -3.59 -9.40 2.21
N VAL A 38 -2.85 -10.10 1.37
CA VAL A 38 -3.03 -10.06 -0.09
C VAL A 38 -3.55 -11.40 -0.64
N GLY A 39 -4.21 -12.15 0.21
CA GLY A 39 -4.86 -13.41 -0.14
C GLY A 39 -4.06 -14.62 0.29
N GLU A 40 -2.97 -14.91 -0.40
CA GLU A 40 -2.13 -16.08 -0.12
C GLU A 40 -1.16 -15.86 1.04
N LYS A 41 -0.84 -14.61 1.32
CA LYS A 41 0.16 -14.24 2.31
C LYS A 41 -0.09 -12.85 2.83
N THR A 42 0.64 -12.49 3.89
CA THR A 42 0.65 -11.15 4.44
C THR A 42 1.99 -10.50 4.11
N LEU A 43 1.94 -9.28 3.61
CA LEU A 43 3.13 -8.51 3.28
C LEU A 43 3.24 -7.31 4.21
N GLN A 44 4.48 -6.94 4.52
CA GLN A 44 4.74 -5.75 5.31
C GLN A 44 5.03 -4.56 4.40
N THR A 45 4.44 -3.43 4.71
CA THR A 45 4.81 -2.17 4.08
C THR A 45 5.15 -1.14 5.14
N VAL A 46 6.11 -0.27 4.82
CA VAL A 46 6.42 0.90 5.61
C VAL A 46 5.95 2.09 4.81
N THR A 47 5.04 2.88 5.35
CA THR A 47 4.34 3.90 4.57
C THR A 47 4.20 5.21 5.34
N SER A 48 4.31 6.34 4.62
CA SER A 48 4.28 7.67 5.20
C SER A 48 2.86 8.21 5.32
N LEU A 49 1.97 7.47 5.96
CA LEU A 49 0.56 7.83 6.10
C LEU A 49 0.18 8.43 7.45
N VAL A 50 1.13 8.58 8.37
CA VAL A 50 0.85 9.15 9.69
C VAL A 50 0.15 10.52 9.60
N PRO A 51 0.58 11.44 8.71
CA PRO A 51 -0.09 12.74 8.63
C PRO A 51 -1.54 12.67 8.13
N TYR A 52 -1.94 11.57 7.49
CA TYR A 52 -3.24 11.50 6.79
C TYR A 52 -4.25 10.56 7.45
N TYR A 53 -3.78 9.56 8.19
CA TYR A 53 -4.64 8.54 8.78
C TYR A 53 -4.19 8.19 10.20
N SER A 54 -5.14 7.95 11.09
CA SER A 54 -4.84 7.35 12.37
C SER A 54 -4.72 5.83 12.21
N GLU A 55 -4.15 5.16 13.21
CA GLU A 55 -4.07 3.70 13.21
C GLU A 55 -5.47 3.08 13.11
N GLU A 56 -6.42 3.64 13.83
CA GLU A 56 -7.81 3.14 13.82
C GLU A 56 -8.45 3.26 12.44
N GLU A 57 -8.21 4.38 11.76
CA GLU A 57 -8.74 4.58 10.42
C GLU A 57 -8.17 3.59 9.41
N LEU A 58 -6.91 3.20 9.57
CA LEU A 58 -6.25 2.27 8.65
C LEU A 58 -6.66 0.83 8.88
N MET A 59 -6.97 0.46 10.11
CA MET A 59 -7.30 -0.93 10.44
C MET A 59 -8.48 -1.43 9.63
N GLU A 60 -8.32 -2.61 9.06
CA GLU A 60 -9.32 -3.32 8.27
C GLU A 60 -9.71 -2.65 6.94
N LYS A 61 -9.00 -1.59 6.53
CA LYS A 61 -9.26 -0.98 5.22
C LYS A 61 -8.92 -1.95 4.10
N THR A 62 -9.73 -1.89 3.05
CA THR A 62 -9.46 -2.57 1.78
C THR A 62 -8.67 -1.60 0.90
N VAL A 63 -7.57 -2.05 0.37
CA VAL A 63 -6.60 -1.19 -0.35
C VAL A 63 -6.14 -1.86 -1.64
N VAL A 64 -5.45 -1.08 -2.48
CA VAL A 64 -4.78 -1.58 -3.68
C VAL A 64 -3.30 -1.68 -3.37
N VAL A 65 -2.72 -2.86 -3.59
CA VAL A 65 -1.35 -3.17 -3.20
C VAL A 65 -0.53 -3.57 -4.42
N LEU A 66 0.64 -2.93 -4.58
CA LEU A 66 1.64 -3.39 -5.53
C LEU A 66 2.52 -4.40 -4.80
N CYS A 67 2.44 -5.67 -5.20
CA CYS A 67 2.94 -6.80 -4.42
C CYS A 67 4.36 -7.26 -4.78
N ASN A 68 4.84 -6.93 -5.96
CA ASN A 68 6.10 -7.50 -6.46
C ASN A 68 7.22 -6.49 -6.66
N LEU A 69 7.28 -5.48 -5.81
CA LEU A 69 8.41 -4.58 -5.80
C LEU A 69 9.61 -5.20 -5.10
N GLN A 70 10.79 -4.75 -5.49
CA GLN A 70 12.01 -5.10 -4.78
C GLN A 70 11.90 -4.58 -3.34
N LYS A 71 12.27 -5.42 -2.39
CA LYS A 71 12.23 -5.05 -0.97
C LYS A 71 13.17 -3.88 -0.69
N ALA A 72 12.75 -2.99 0.20
CA ALA A 72 13.54 -1.84 0.61
C ALA A 72 13.50 -1.70 2.13
N LYS A 73 14.60 -1.24 2.71
CA LYS A 73 14.63 -0.93 4.15
C LYS A 73 14.38 0.55 4.35
N MET A 74 13.48 0.84 5.29
CA MET A 74 13.14 2.22 5.68
C MET A 74 13.33 2.35 7.18
N ARG A 75 14.40 3.02 7.58
CA ARG A 75 14.75 3.20 8.98
C ARG A 75 14.84 1.87 9.76
N GLY A 76 15.41 0.84 9.12
CA GLY A 76 15.60 -0.47 9.75
C GLY A 76 14.46 -1.46 9.56
N GLU A 77 13.32 -1.03 9.03
CA GLU A 77 12.18 -1.90 8.78
C GLU A 77 12.05 -2.21 7.29
N THR A 78 11.72 -3.43 6.95
CA THR A 78 11.63 -3.86 5.56
C THR A 78 10.25 -3.60 4.99
N SER A 79 10.21 -2.91 3.84
CA SER A 79 8.98 -2.70 3.07
C SER A 79 8.99 -3.66 1.88
N GLU A 80 7.98 -4.52 1.79
CA GLU A 80 7.89 -5.58 0.76
C GLU A 80 6.87 -5.27 -0.32
N CYS A 81 6.01 -4.30 -0.07
CA CYS A 81 4.94 -3.93 -0.99
C CYS A 81 4.66 -2.45 -0.86
N MET A 82 3.74 -1.95 -1.66
CA MET A 82 3.40 -0.54 -1.69
C MET A 82 1.89 -0.38 -1.76
N LEU A 83 1.34 0.44 -0.87
CA LEU A 83 -0.06 0.84 -0.94
C LEU A 83 -0.18 2.01 -1.91
N LEU A 84 -1.12 1.94 -2.82
CA LEU A 84 -1.30 3.00 -3.81
C LEU A 84 -2.23 4.08 -3.26
N CYS A 85 -1.84 5.31 -3.47
CA CYS A 85 -2.57 6.49 -2.97
C CYS A 85 -2.73 7.51 -4.07
N ALA A 86 -3.79 8.29 -3.99
CA ALA A 86 -3.94 9.51 -4.77
C ALA A 86 -3.44 10.65 -3.89
N GLU A 87 -2.43 11.36 -4.33
CA GLU A 87 -1.82 12.43 -3.54
C GLU A 87 -1.85 13.74 -4.30
N THR A 88 -2.22 14.82 -3.60
CA THR A 88 -2.22 16.16 -4.19
C THR A 88 -0.78 16.63 -4.43
N ASP A 89 -0.60 17.51 -5.42
CA ASP A 89 0.73 18.00 -5.79
C ASP A 89 1.48 18.67 -4.62
N ASP A 90 0.74 19.35 -3.76
CA ASP A 90 1.32 20.03 -2.59
C ASP A 90 1.50 19.11 -1.38
N GLY A 91 1.08 17.84 -1.49
CA GLY A 91 1.21 16.87 -0.41
C GLY A 91 0.25 17.07 0.76
N SER A 92 -0.75 17.97 0.61
CA SER A 92 -1.69 18.23 1.71
C SER A 92 -2.66 17.08 1.95
N GLU A 93 -2.94 16.28 0.92
CA GLU A 93 -3.79 15.10 1.05
C GLU A 93 -3.17 13.90 0.33
N SER A 94 -3.28 12.75 0.96
CA SER A 94 -2.91 11.48 0.36
C SER A 94 -3.98 10.48 0.76
N VAL A 95 -4.68 9.93 -0.22
CA VAL A 95 -5.86 9.10 -0.01
C VAL A 95 -5.63 7.73 -0.64
N LEU A 96 -5.84 6.68 0.14
CA LEU A 96 -5.67 5.30 -0.33
C LEU A 96 -6.67 4.97 -1.41
N LEU A 97 -6.20 4.25 -2.43
CA LEU A 97 -7.07 3.71 -3.45
C LEU A 97 -7.79 2.48 -2.90
N THR A 98 -9.05 2.33 -3.25
CA THR A 98 -9.85 1.19 -2.84
C THR A 98 -10.80 0.81 -3.97
N PRO A 99 -11.20 -0.46 -4.09
CA PRO A 99 -12.26 -0.80 -5.03
C PRO A 99 -13.56 -0.11 -4.65
N GLU A 100 -14.34 0.26 -5.63
CA GLU A 100 -15.65 0.92 -5.43
C GLU A 100 -16.60 0.06 -4.60
N ARG A 101 -16.49 -1.26 -4.72
CA ARG A 101 -17.31 -2.22 -3.95
C ARG A 101 -16.39 -3.17 -3.21
N MET A 102 -16.94 -3.85 -2.22
CA MET A 102 -16.19 -4.87 -1.48
C MET A 102 -15.68 -5.95 -2.41
N MET A 103 -14.39 -6.22 -2.29
CA MET A 103 -13.71 -7.29 -3.01
C MET A 103 -12.83 -8.02 -2.00
N PRO A 104 -12.74 -9.35 -2.09
CA PRO A 104 -11.89 -10.10 -1.16
C PRO A 104 -10.41 -9.83 -1.39
N ALA A 105 -9.64 -9.93 -0.32
CA ALA A 105 -8.19 -9.82 -0.41
C ALA A 105 -7.63 -10.87 -1.38
N GLY A 106 -6.66 -10.46 -2.18
CA GLY A 106 -6.02 -11.35 -3.15
C GLY A 106 -6.57 -11.24 -4.57
N VAL A 107 -7.70 -10.58 -4.76
CA VAL A 107 -8.24 -10.38 -6.11
C VAL A 107 -7.27 -9.50 -6.90
N ARG A 108 -6.98 -9.91 -8.11
CA ARG A 108 -6.01 -9.22 -8.94
C ARG A 108 -6.58 -7.94 -9.54
N ILE A 109 -5.74 -6.91 -9.56
CA ILE A 109 -6.06 -5.65 -10.26
C ILE A 109 -5.64 -5.83 -11.71
N VAL A 110 -6.57 -5.60 -12.62
CA VAL A 110 -6.32 -5.74 -14.06
C VAL A 110 -6.77 -4.48 -14.78
N TYR A 111 -6.52 -4.43 -16.08
CA TYR A 111 -6.98 -3.28 -16.87
C TYR A 111 -8.32 -3.54 -17.54
#